data_226f19fc5008bf3fc0acb2a2ec43056e
#
_entry.id   226f19fc5008bf3fc0acb2a2ec43056e
#
_cell.length_a   1.000
_cell.length_b   1.000
_cell.length_c   1.000
_cell.angle_alpha   90.00
_cell.angle_beta   90.00
_cell.angle_gamma   90.00
#
_symmetry.space_group_name_H-M   'P 1'
#
loop_
_entity.id
_entity.type
_entity.pdbx_description
1 polymer ?
#
loop_
_entity_poly.entity_id
_entity_poly.type
_entity_poly.pdbx_seq_one_letter_code
_entity_poly.pdbx_strand_id
1 'polypeptide(L)' 'VSIEARQGVTTGISARDRARTISVAVDPTKGPGDIAVPGHVFPLMARDGGVLVRAGHTEAAVDVARLAGLI' A
#
# COMPACT_ATOMS: atom_id res chain seq x y z
N VAL A 1 8.56 -7.26 3.88
CA VAL A 1 9.18 -5.98 4.25
C VAL A 1 8.11 -5.01 4.71
N SER A 2 8.34 -4.36 5.83
CA SER A 2 7.47 -3.30 6.32
C SER A 2 7.99 -1.94 5.87
N ILE A 3 7.08 -1.01 5.57
CA ILE A 3 7.43 0.32 5.06
C ILE A 3 6.78 1.42 5.88
N GLU A 4 7.29 2.65 5.71
CA GLU A 4 6.76 3.85 6.32
C GLU A 4 7.14 5.05 5.47
N ALA A 5 6.26 6.07 5.40
CA ALA A 5 6.63 7.32 4.75
C ALA A 5 7.76 7.98 5.54
N ARG A 6 8.74 8.51 4.83
CA ARG A 6 9.90 9.15 5.48
C ARG A 6 9.54 10.49 6.11
N GLN A 7 8.55 11.18 5.56
CA GLN A 7 8.09 12.48 6.02
C GLN A 7 6.55 12.49 6.16
N GLY A 8 6.06 13.36 7.04
CA GLY A 8 4.63 13.53 7.23
C GLY A 8 3.99 12.55 8.18
N VAL A 9 4.80 11.77 8.92
CA VAL A 9 4.33 10.82 9.94
C VAL A 9 4.97 11.13 11.28
N THR A 10 4.33 10.70 12.36
CA THR A 10 4.86 10.81 13.73
C THR A 10 5.39 9.45 14.19
N THR A 11 4.52 8.61 14.78
CA THR A 11 4.91 7.27 15.22
C THR A 11 4.81 6.21 14.12
N GLY A 12 4.06 6.49 13.05
CA GLY A 12 3.80 5.55 11.97
C GLY A 12 2.65 4.59 12.24
N ILE A 13 2.07 4.61 13.44
CA ILE A 13 1.07 3.63 13.90
C ILE A 13 -0.35 4.13 13.73
N SER A 14 -0.59 5.45 13.87
CA SER A 14 -1.94 6.01 13.77
C SER A 14 -2.56 5.78 12.40
N ALA A 15 -3.88 5.81 12.32
CA ALA A 15 -4.58 5.70 11.04
C ALA A 15 -4.14 6.77 10.05
N ARG A 16 -3.89 7.99 10.53
CA ARG A 16 -3.40 9.09 9.71
C ARG A 16 -2.00 8.81 9.15
N ASP A 17 -1.09 8.32 9.99
CA ASP A 17 0.27 8.00 9.59
C ASP A 17 0.29 6.84 8.61
N ARG A 18 -0.53 5.81 8.83
CA ARG A 18 -0.65 4.67 7.92
C ARG A 18 -1.22 5.10 6.57
N ALA A 19 -2.23 5.97 6.57
CA ALA A 19 -2.78 6.53 5.34
C ALA A 19 -1.73 7.36 4.59
N ARG A 20 -0.90 8.12 5.28
CA ARG A 20 0.20 8.87 4.66
C ARG A 20 1.20 7.94 3.99
N THR A 21 1.59 6.86 4.66
CA THR A 21 2.53 5.87 4.11
C THR A 21 1.96 5.24 2.83
N ILE A 22 0.68 4.87 2.84
CA ILE A 22 0.03 4.29 1.66
C ILE A 22 -0.03 5.31 0.52
N SER A 23 -0.37 6.57 0.81
CA SER A 23 -0.41 7.63 -0.20
C SER A 23 0.95 7.82 -0.87
N VAL A 24 2.03 7.80 -0.10
CA VAL A 24 3.39 7.92 -0.65
C VAL A 24 3.73 6.68 -1.48
N ALA A 25 3.38 5.48 -1.00
CA ALA A 25 3.71 4.25 -1.69
C ALA A 25 3.04 4.12 -3.06
N VAL A 26 1.82 4.66 -3.23
CA VAL A 26 1.08 4.58 -4.50
C VAL A 26 1.31 5.80 -5.39
N ASP A 27 1.99 6.83 -4.92
CA ASP A 27 2.21 8.06 -5.66
C ASP A 27 3.29 7.84 -6.74
N PRO A 28 2.96 7.97 -8.04
CA PRO A 28 3.95 7.76 -9.11
C PRO A 28 5.06 8.81 -9.14
N THR A 29 4.89 9.94 -8.44
CA THR A 29 5.92 10.99 -8.37
C THR A 29 6.94 10.74 -7.25
N LYS A 30 6.71 9.74 -6.38
CA LYS A 30 7.58 9.38 -5.28
C LYS A 30 8.46 8.20 -5.65
N GLY A 31 9.59 8.08 -4.97
CA GLY A 31 10.56 7.01 -5.21
C GLY A 31 11.03 6.36 -3.92
N PRO A 32 12.00 5.43 -4.01
CA PRO A 32 12.50 4.70 -2.83
C PRO A 32 13.03 5.61 -1.72
N GLY A 33 13.51 6.80 -2.06
CA GLY A 33 13.99 7.77 -1.08
C GLY A 33 12.89 8.36 -0.18
N ASP A 34 11.63 8.22 -0.56
CA ASP A 34 10.49 8.72 0.20
C ASP A 34 9.93 7.69 1.18
N ILE A 35 10.48 6.49 1.19
CA ILE A 35 10.06 5.35 2.02
C ILE A 35 11.20 4.96 2.95
N ALA A 36 10.87 4.74 4.22
CA ALA A 36 11.77 4.19 5.22
C ALA A 36 11.47 2.71 5.46
N VAL A 37 12.49 1.93 5.74
CA VAL A 37 12.40 0.49 6.04
C VAL A 37 13.30 0.23 7.26
N PRO A 38 12.82 -0.48 8.30
CA PRO A 38 11.45 -1.02 8.47
C PRO A 38 10.43 0.04 8.87
N GLY A 39 9.14 -0.32 8.81
CA GLY A 39 8.04 0.57 9.18
C GLY A 39 6.87 -0.19 9.78
N HIS A 40 5.68 0.40 9.73
CA HIS A 40 4.46 -0.16 10.34
C HIS A 40 3.41 -0.62 9.33
N VAL A 41 3.68 -0.47 8.03
CA VAL A 41 2.78 -0.94 6.97
C VAL A 41 3.45 -2.07 6.21
N PHE A 42 2.75 -3.19 6.09
CA PHE A 42 3.24 -4.39 5.39
C PHE A 42 2.48 -4.53 4.07
N PRO A 43 3.06 -4.12 2.94
CA PRO A 43 2.40 -4.31 1.66
C PRO A 43 2.37 -5.80 1.29
N LEU A 44 1.26 -6.21 0.68
CA LEU A 44 1.08 -7.56 0.16
C LEU A 44 0.95 -7.47 -1.36
N MET A 45 1.51 -8.46 -2.05
CA MET A 45 1.41 -8.54 -3.50
C MET A 45 0.22 -9.44 -3.89
N ALA A 46 -0.74 -8.85 -4.62
CA ALA A 46 -1.82 -9.62 -5.22
C ALA A 46 -1.31 -10.40 -6.43
N ARG A 47 -1.91 -11.56 -6.70
CA ARG A 47 -1.60 -12.34 -7.92
C ARG A 47 -2.13 -11.62 -9.15
N ASP A 48 -1.36 -11.63 -10.23
CA ASP A 48 -1.82 -11.15 -11.53
C ASP A 48 -3.03 -11.97 -11.98
N GLY A 49 -4.02 -11.29 -12.55
CA GLY A 49 -5.28 -11.93 -12.94
C GLY A 49 -6.37 -11.91 -11.86
N GLY A 50 -6.03 -11.45 -10.65
CA GLY A 50 -7.00 -11.25 -9.58
C GLY A 50 -7.61 -12.55 -9.08
N VAL A 51 -8.88 -12.50 -8.67
CA VAL A 51 -9.60 -13.65 -8.08
C VAL A 51 -9.79 -14.80 -9.05
N LEU A 52 -9.72 -14.57 -10.36
CA LEU A 52 -9.83 -15.62 -11.36
C LEU A 52 -8.61 -16.53 -11.39
N VAL A 53 -7.46 -16.03 -10.89
CA VAL A 53 -6.22 -16.80 -10.79
C VAL A 53 -6.04 -17.34 -9.38
N ARG A 54 -6.34 -16.52 -8.39
CA ARG A 54 -6.23 -16.89 -6.99
C ARG A 54 -7.37 -16.26 -6.19
N ALA A 55 -8.24 -17.08 -5.63
CA ALA A 55 -9.37 -16.63 -4.81
C ALA A 55 -8.89 -16.31 -3.39
N GLY A 56 -8.40 -15.07 -3.16
CA GLY A 56 -7.95 -14.62 -1.85
C GLY A 56 -8.49 -13.23 -1.54
N HIS A 57 -8.44 -12.85 -0.25
CA HIS A 57 -8.90 -11.52 0.18
C HIS A 57 -8.09 -10.40 -0.47
N THR A 58 -6.78 -10.59 -0.62
CA THR A 58 -5.89 -9.61 -1.25
C THR A 58 -6.29 -9.35 -2.70
N GLU A 59 -6.50 -10.43 -3.48
CA GLU A 59 -6.90 -10.33 -4.88
C GLU A 59 -8.29 -9.73 -5.02
N ALA A 60 -9.24 -10.10 -4.14
CA ALA A 60 -10.58 -9.53 -4.14
C ALA A 60 -10.55 -8.02 -3.85
N ALA A 61 -9.75 -7.59 -2.89
CA ALA A 61 -9.61 -6.17 -2.56
C ALA A 61 -9.06 -5.36 -3.74
N VAL A 62 -8.05 -5.89 -4.44
CA VAL A 62 -7.49 -5.24 -5.62
C VAL A 62 -8.52 -5.17 -6.75
N ASP A 63 -9.26 -6.24 -7.01
CA ASP A 63 -10.29 -6.26 -8.04
C ASP A 63 -11.40 -5.25 -7.77
N VAL A 64 -11.88 -5.16 -6.53
CA VAL A 64 -12.90 -4.18 -6.13
C VAL A 64 -12.37 -2.76 -6.33
N ALA A 65 -11.14 -2.48 -5.94
CA ALA A 65 -10.52 -1.17 -6.11
C ALA A 65 -10.41 -0.81 -7.60
N ARG A 66 -10.03 -1.76 -8.47
CA ARG A 66 -9.95 -1.52 -9.91
C ARG A 66 -11.31 -1.24 -10.52
N LEU A 67 -12.35 -1.98 -10.12
CA LEU A 67 -13.72 -1.72 -10.58
C LEU A 67 -14.22 -0.35 -10.15
N ALA A 68 -13.76 0.15 -9.00
CA ALA A 68 -14.08 1.49 -8.51
C ALA A 68 -13.24 2.60 -9.17
N GLY A 69 -12.30 2.25 -10.04
CA GLY A 69 -11.42 3.22 -10.71
C GLY A 69 -10.26 3.71 -9.86
N LEU A 70 -9.91 2.99 -8.81
CA LEU A 70 -8.79 3.34 -7.93
C LEU A 70 -7.49 2.71 -8.43
N ILE A 71 -6.40 3.28 -7.99
CA ILE A 71 -5.06 2.77 -8.31
C ILE A 71 -4.48 1.93 -7.19
#